data_15b9bf092ba0ce85879c813b9f8fda42
#
_entry.id   15b9bf092ba0ce85879c813b9f8fda42
#
_cell.length_a   1.000
_cell.length_b   1.000
_cell.length_c   1.000
_cell.angle_alpha   90.00
_cell.angle_beta   90.00
_cell.angle_gamma   90.00
#
_symmetry.space_group_name_H-M   'P 1'
#
loop_
_entity.id
_entity.type
_entity.pdbx_description
1 polymer ?
#
loop_
_entity_poly.entity_id
_entity_poly.type
_entity_poly.pdbx_seq_one_letter_code
_entity_poly.pdbx_strand_id
1 'polypeptide(L)'
;HAHPDWLLRGQFNRPVNAGYTFWGTFATALDLTHPEALAYAAQVTHTAVHEWGYPFLKLDFLYAAALPGKHRDPTRTRAQVLRSGLQALRQAAGEKAFLLGCGCPLGSAIGLVDGMRISSDVSEQWEPNFSGIHTFFRHEPDFPSIRNATHNSLTRAFMHQRWWLNDPDVLLPDPDLPLSEAEFETLATVIALTGGLLLVS
;
A
#
# COMPACT_ATOMS: atom_id res chain seq x y z
N HIS A 1 17.57 -14.91 -7.11
CA HIS A 1 16.53 -15.22 -6.13
C HIS A 1 16.90 -16.52 -5.39
N ALA A 2 16.80 -16.52 -4.04
CA ALA A 2 17.09 -17.72 -3.22
C ALA A 2 16.03 -18.81 -3.43
N HIS A 3 14.78 -18.41 -3.68
CA HIS A 3 13.61 -19.28 -3.87
C HIS A 3 12.87 -18.92 -5.16
N PRO A 4 13.35 -19.36 -6.32
CA PRO A 4 12.71 -19.03 -7.61
C PRO A 4 11.35 -19.70 -7.82
N ASP A 5 11.06 -20.75 -7.07
CA ASP A 5 9.78 -21.48 -7.04
C ASP A 5 8.67 -20.76 -6.27
N TRP A 6 9.02 -19.79 -5.40
CA TRP A 6 8.05 -18.95 -4.69
C TRP A 6 7.51 -17.80 -5.50
N LEU A 7 8.11 -17.54 -6.67
CA LEU A 7 7.75 -16.37 -7.48
C LEU A 7 6.50 -16.62 -8.30
N LEU A 8 5.60 -15.64 -8.31
CA LEU A 8 4.48 -15.61 -9.23
C LEU A 8 5.00 -15.60 -10.67
N ARG A 9 4.46 -16.48 -11.53
CA ARG A 9 4.89 -16.65 -12.92
C ARG A 9 3.89 -16.03 -13.89
N GLY A 10 4.38 -15.21 -14.79
CA GLY A 10 3.63 -14.60 -15.87
C GLY A 10 3.74 -15.36 -17.20
N GLN A 11 3.64 -14.62 -18.29
CA GLN A 11 3.86 -15.14 -19.63
C GLN A 11 5.28 -15.72 -19.78
N PHE A 12 5.41 -16.74 -20.62
CA PHE A 12 6.67 -17.43 -20.86
C PHE A 12 7.38 -17.92 -19.58
N ASN A 13 6.61 -18.18 -18.54
CA ASN A 13 7.11 -18.63 -17.23
C ASN A 13 8.15 -17.68 -16.57
N ARG A 14 8.10 -16.39 -16.90
CA ARG A 14 8.97 -15.38 -16.32
C ARG A 14 8.39 -14.90 -14.98
N PRO A 15 9.23 -14.51 -14.00
CA PRO A 15 8.74 -13.85 -12.78
C PRO A 15 7.92 -12.61 -13.11
N VAL A 16 6.83 -12.40 -12.37
CA VAL A 16 6.00 -11.20 -12.51
C VAL A 16 6.72 -10.05 -11.82
N ASN A 17 6.96 -8.96 -12.55
CA ASN A 17 7.49 -7.74 -11.97
C ASN A 17 6.43 -7.05 -11.09
N ALA A 18 6.79 -6.76 -9.85
CA ALA A 18 5.94 -6.07 -8.88
C ALA A 18 6.46 -4.67 -8.52
N GLY A 19 7.59 -4.26 -9.09
CA GLY A 19 8.21 -2.96 -8.84
C GLY A 19 8.22 -2.09 -10.09
N TYR A 20 8.66 -0.86 -9.88
CA TYR A 20 8.90 0.08 -10.97
C TYR A 20 10.35 -0.02 -11.41
N THR A 21 10.57 -0.04 -12.72
CA THR A 21 11.92 -0.18 -13.32
C THR A 21 12.88 0.96 -12.94
N PHE A 22 12.35 2.14 -12.63
CA PHE A 22 13.15 3.30 -12.23
C PHE A 22 13.73 3.22 -10.80
N TRP A 23 13.31 2.25 -9.99
CA TRP A 23 13.95 2.01 -8.67
C TRP A 23 15.32 1.31 -8.77
N GLY A 24 15.77 0.96 -9.98
CA GLY A 24 17.04 0.27 -10.21
C GLY A 24 17.08 -1.18 -9.70
N THR A 25 16.00 -1.67 -9.13
CA THR A 25 15.85 -3.04 -8.64
C THR A 25 14.59 -3.69 -9.22
N PHE A 26 14.71 -4.94 -9.63
CA PHE A 26 13.56 -5.72 -10.05
C PHE A 26 12.90 -6.36 -8.83
N ALA A 27 11.85 -5.74 -8.32
CA ALA A 27 10.98 -6.39 -7.36
C ALA A 27 10.09 -7.42 -8.08
N THR A 28 9.99 -8.62 -7.54
CA THR A 28 9.17 -9.70 -8.10
C THR A 28 8.07 -10.09 -7.13
N ALA A 29 6.89 -10.42 -7.68
CA ALA A 29 5.76 -10.87 -6.88
C ALA A 29 5.97 -12.28 -6.36
N LEU A 30 5.59 -12.52 -5.09
CA LEU A 30 5.49 -13.85 -4.51
C LEU A 30 4.13 -14.48 -4.85
N ASP A 31 4.13 -15.78 -5.08
CA ASP A 31 2.91 -16.55 -5.12
C ASP A 31 2.51 -16.98 -3.70
N LEU A 32 1.57 -16.27 -3.11
CA LEU A 32 1.09 -16.59 -1.74
C LEU A 32 0.19 -17.83 -1.68
N THR A 33 -0.06 -18.52 -2.80
CA THR A 33 -0.62 -19.87 -2.79
C THR A 33 0.45 -20.94 -2.57
N HIS A 34 1.75 -20.57 -2.67
CA HIS A 34 2.85 -21.43 -2.28
C HIS A 34 2.98 -21.43 -0.75
N PRO A 35 2.87 -22.61 -0.08
CA PRO A 35 2.81 -22.66 1.37
C PRO A 35 4.07 -22.12 2.07
N GLU A 36 5.23 -22.36 1.51
CA GLU A 36 6.50 -21.86 2.09
C GLU A 36 6.67 -20.36 1.91
N ALA A 37 6.23 -19.80 0.77
CA ALA A 37 6.24 -18.36 0.56
C ALA A 37 5.31 -17.63 1.54
N LEU A 38 4.11 -18.18 1.75
CA LEU A 38 3.16 -17.68 2.73
C LEU A 38 3.71 -17.80 4.16
N ALA A 39 4.28 -18.95 4.51
CA ALA A 39 4.88 -19.16 5.82
C ALA A 39 6.06 -18.21 6.09
N TYR A 40 6.89 -17.94 5.08
CA TYR A 40 7.98 -16.97 5.19
C TYR A 40 7.46 -15.54 5.43
N ALA A 41 6.44 -15.10 4.69
CA ALA A 41 5.84 -13.77 4.92
C ALA A 41 5.25 -13.64 6.33
N ALA A 42 4.57 -14.68 6.82
CA ALA A 42 4.07 -14.75 8.18
C ALA A 42 5.20 -14.71 9.22
N GLN A 43 6.28 -15.47 8.98
CA GLN A 43 7.44 -15.49 9.89
C GLN A 43 8.12 -14.11 9.98
N VAL A 44 8.30 -13.41 8.87
CA VAL A 44 8.86 -12.05 8.87
C VAL A 44 8.02 -11.11 9.72
N THR A 45 6.68 -11.18 9.57
CA THR A 45 5.74 -10.40 10.37
C THR A 45 5.84 -10.75 11.86
N HIS A 46 5.87 -12.04 12.19
CA HIS A 46 6.03 -12.52 13.57
C HIS A 46 7.32 -11.98 14.19
N THR A 47 8.44 -12.11 13.49
CA THR A 47 9.76 -11.63 13.96
C THR A 47 9.71 -10.11 14.23
N ALA A 48 9.15 -9.34 13.31
CA ALA A 48 9.07 -7.89 13.50
C ALA A 48 8.26 -7.50 14.76
N VAL A 49 7.14 -8.17 15.00
CA VAL A 49 6.27 -7.83 16.14
C VAL A 49 6.78 -8.42 17.46
N HIS A 50 7.12 -9.71 17.48
CA HIS A 50 7.32 -10.43 18.74
C HIS A 50 8.79 -10.53 19.17
N GLU A 51 9.73 -10.50 18.21
CA GLU A 51 11.16 -10.55 18.51
C GLU A 51 11.78 -9.16 18.56
N TRP A 52 11.43 -8.29 17.58
CA TRP A 52 11.95 -6.92 17.52
C TRP A 52 11.08 -5.91 18.28
N GLY A 53 9.84 -6.29 18.65
CA GLY A 53 8.96 -5.49 19.49
C GLY A 53 8.26 -4.31 18.80
N TYR A 54 8.13 -4.34 17.48
CA TYR A 54 7.39 -3.28 16.76
C TYR A 54 5.88 -3.46 16.90
N PRO A 55 5.18 -2.56 17.60
CA PRO A 55 3.73 -2.66 17.77
C PRO A 55 2.94 -2.12 16.57
N PHE A 56 3.60 -1.46 15.63
CA PHE A 56 3.04 -0.86 14.43
C PHE A 56 3.83 -1.29 13.21
N LEU A 57 3.14 -1.87 12.22
CA LEU A 57 3.74 -2.26 10.95
C LEU A 57 2.99 -1.64 9.79
N LYS A 58 3.69 -0.94 8.90
CA LYS A 58 3.19 -0.55 7.58
C LYS A 58 3.53 -1.66 6.59
N LEU A 59 2.50 -2.27 6.03
CA LEU A 59 2.60 -3.33 5.03
C LEU A 59 2.44 -2.70 3.65
N ASP A 60 3.55 -2.48 2.96
CA ASP A 60 3.54 -1.76 1.68
C ASP A 60 3.50 -2.69 0.47
N PHE A 61 3.11 -2.13 -0.69
CA PHE A 61 3.03 -2.82 -1.98
C PHE A 61 2.19 -4.10 -1.96
N LEU A 62 1.14 -4.13 -1.16
CA LEU A 62 0.27 -5.30 -1.00
C LEU A 62 -0.40 -5.73 -2.31
N TYR A 63 -0.51 -4.85 -3.30
CA TYR A 63 -1.00 -5.19 -4.64
C TYR A 63 -0.17 -6.29 -5.32
N ALA A 64 1.10 -6.44 -4.93
CA ALA A 64 1.98 -7.43 -5.53
C ALA A 64 1.44 -8.86 -5.40
N ALA A 65 0.76 -9.17 -4.28
CA ALA A 65 0.12 -10.47 -4.07
C ALA A 65 -1.16 -10.68 -4.89
N ALA A 66 -1.67 -9.63 -5.54
CA ALA A 66 -2.86 -9.67 -6.39
C ALA A 66 -2.57 -9.43 -7.87
N LEU A 67 -1.31 -9.44 -8.28
CA LEU A 67 -0.95 -9.31 -9.70
C LEU A 67 -1.42 -10.52 -10.52
N PRO A 68 -1.70 -10.32 -11.82
CA PRO A 68 -2.06 -11.43 -12.70
C PRO A 68 -0.86 -12.36 -12.93
N GLY A 69 -1.09 -13.65 -12.81
CA GLY A 69 -0.05 -14.66 -13.02
C GLY A 69 -0.57 -16.08 -12.84
N LYS A 70 0.33 -17.04 -12.98
CA LYS A 70 0.05 -18.45 -12.72
C LYS A 70 0.36 -18.75 -11.26
N HIS A 71 -0.69 -18.91 -10.48
CA HIS A 71 -0.61 -19.36 -9.10
C HIS A 71 -0.43 -20.88 -9.02
N ARG A 72 0.23 -21.35 -7.98
CA ARG A 72 0.34 -22.78 -7.64
C ARG A 72 -1.04 -23.40 -7.41
N ASP A 73 -1.94 -22.67 -6.74
CA ASP A 73 -3.36 -23.01 -6.67
C ASP A 73 -4.16 -22.16 -7.66
N PRO A 74 -4.50 -22.69 -8.84
CA PRO A 74 -5.21 -21.96 -9.87
C PRO A 74 -6.71 -21.80 -9.59
N THR A 75 -7.24 -22.39 -8.51
CA THR A 75 -8.66 -22.32 -8.15
C THR A 75 -9.02 -21.04 -7.45
N ARG A 76 -8.03 -20.30 -6.95
CA ARG A 76 -8.23 -19.06 -6.19
C ARG A 76 -8.20 -17.83 -7.10
N THR A 77 -9.12 -16.92 -6.85
CA THR A 77 -9.06 -15.59 -7.43
C THR A 77 -7.93 -14.76 -6.78
N ARG A 78 -7.41 -13.76 -7.49
CA ARG A 78 -6.39 -12.84 -6.97
C ARG A 78 -6.80 -12.18 -5.64
N ALA A 79 -8.08 -11.83 -5.51
CA ALA A 79 -8.63 -11.28 -4.27
C ALA A 79 -8.57 -12.27 -3.11
N GLN A 80 -8.87 -13.55 -3.36
CA GLN A 80 -8.76 -14.62 -2.36
C GLN A 80 -7.30 -14.89 -1.98
N VAL A 81 -6.36 -14.83 -2.93
CA VAL A 81 -4.94 -14.99 -2.67
C VAL A 81 -4.45 -13.88 -1.73
N LEU A 82 -4.71 -12.61 -2.07
CA LEU A 82 -4.32 -11.48 -1.22
C LEU A 82 -4.97 -11.57 0.16
N ARG A 83 -6.27 -11.87 0.23
CA ARG A 83 -6.97 -12.00 1.50
C ARG A 83 -6.38 -13.09 2.39
N SER A 84 -6.06 -14.26 1.82
CA SER A 84 -5.41 -15.35 2.57
C SER A 84 -4.01 -14.94 3.07
N GLY A 85 -3.26 -14.19 2.26
CA GLY A 85 -2.00 -13.61 2.68
C GLY A 85 -2.16 -12.69 3.88
N LEU A 86 -3.07 -11.71 3.78
CA LEU A 86 -3.34 -10.77 4.87
C LEU A 86 -3.84 -11.48 6.14
N GLN A 87 -4.65 -12.54 6.03
CA GLN A 87 -5.06 -13.36 7.17
C GLN A 87 -3.85 -14.00 7.88
N ALA A 88 -2.91 -14.55 7.12
CA ALA A 88 -1.69 -15.14 7.69
C ALA A 88 -0.82 -14.09 8.38
N LEU A 89 -0.68 -12.89 7.79
CA LEU A 89 0.06 -11.78 8.40
C LEU A 89 -0.61 -11.30 9.70
N ARG A 90 -1.95 -11.14 9.71
CA ARG A 90 -2.71 -10.78 10.91
C ARG A 90 -2.55 -11.83 12.02
N GLN A 91 -2.66 -13.10 11.69
CA GLN A 91 -2.45 -14.19 12.66
C GLN A 91 -1.04 -14.17 13.24
N ALA A 92 -0.03 -13.93 12.40
CA ALA A 92 1.37 -13.84 12.82
C ALA A 92 1.66 -12.61 13.68
N ALA A 93 1.05 -11.47 13.39
CA ALA A 93 1.18 -10.24 14.17
C ALA A 93 0.42 -10.30 15.51
N GLY A 94 -0.68 -11.05 15.56
CA GLY A 94 -1.60 -11.05 16.69
C GLY A 94 -2.50 -9.80 16.73
N GLU A 95 -3.45 -9.79 17.67
CA GLU A 95 -4.49 -8.75 17.76
C GLU A 95 -3.99 -7.41 18.32
N LYS A 96 -2.83 -7.40 18.98
CA LYS A 96 -2.30 -6.18 19.64
C LYS A 96 -1.47 -5.30 18.70
N ALA A 97 -0.93 -5.87 17.63
CA ALA A 97 -0.15 -5.12 16.67
C ALA A 97 -1.06 -4.33 15.73
N PHE A 98 -0.74 -3.06 15.51
CA PHE A 98 -1.40 -2.24 14.52
C PHE A 98 -0.84 -2.53 13.12
N LEU A 99 -1.67 -2.97 12.21
CA LEU A 99 -1.30 -3.18 10.81
C LEU A 99 -1.89 -2.08 9.92
N LEU A 100 -1.02 -1.33 9.29
CA LEU A 100 -1.36 -0.33 8.27
C LEU A 100 -1.14 -0.94 6.88
N GLY A 101 -2.21 -1.16 6.11
CA GLY A 101 -2.10 -1.57 4.72
C GLY A 101 -1.76 -0.40 3.81
N CYS A 102 -0.86 -0.62 2.83
CA CYS A 102 -0.50 0.37 1.82
C CYS A 102 -0.37 -0.29 0.45
N GLY A 103 -0.70 0.45 -0.62
CA GLY A 103 -0.71 -0.09 -1.98
C GLY A 103 -1.59 -1.35 -2.10
N CYS A 104 -2.77 -1.35 -1.48
CA CYS A 104 -3.59 -2.53 -1.30
C CYS A 104 -4.91 -2.45 -2.08
N PRO A 105 -5.30 -3.51 -2.82
CA PRO A 105 -6.67 -3.69 -3.26
C PRO A 105 -7.62 -3.73 -2.06
N LEU A 106 -8.33 -2.63 -1.81
CA LEU A 106 -9.02 -2.31 -0.56
C LEU A 106 -9.97 -3.42 -0.07
N GLY A 107 -10.81 -3.95 -0.96
CA GLY A 107 -11.82 -4.95 -0.60
C GLY A 107 -11.26 -6.22 0.06
N SER A 108 -10.03 -6.62 -0.29
CA SER A 108 -9.40 -7.83 0.27
C SER A 108 -8.92 -7.65 1.71
N ALA A 109 -8.74 -6.40 2.16
CA ALA A 109 -8.17 -6.08 3.47
C ALA A 109 -9.20 -5.84 4.56
N ILE A 110 -10.49 -5.73 4.22
CA ILE A 110 -11.56 -5.42 5.18
C ILE A 110 -11.57 -6.44 6.31
N GLY A 111 -11.44 -5.94 7.56
CA GLY A 111 -11.42 -6.73 8.78
C GLY A 111 -10.09 -7.42 9.08
N LEU A 112 -9.01 -7.10 8.33
CA LEU A 112 -7.69 -7.71 8.51
C LEU A 112 -6.59 -6.68 8.84
N VAL A 113 -6.83 -5.41 8.62
CA VAL A 113 -5.92 -4.30 8.94
C VAL A 113 -6.64 -3.27 9.80
N ASP A 114 -5.88 -2.54 10.61
CA ASP A 114 -6.39 -1.51 11.53
C ASP A 114 -6.41 -0.15 10.85
N GLY A 115 -5.48 0.09 9.96
CA GLY A 115 -5.37 1.28 9.13
C GLY A 115 -5.16 0.94 7.66
N MET A 116 -5.49 1.89 6.77
CA MET A 116 -5.30 1.73 5.34
C MET A 116 -4.92 3.04 4.68
N ARG A 117 -3.81 3.05 3.93
CA ARG A 117 -3.51 4.12 3.00
C ARG A 117 -4.59 4.17 1.94
N ILE A 118 -5.33 5.25 1.90
CA ILE A 118 -6.48 5.43 1.03
C ILE A 118 -6.20 6.32 -0.18
N SER A 119 -5.03 6.93 -0.22
CA SER A 119 -4.61 7.86 -1.28
C SER A 119 -3.37 7.35 -2.01
N SER A 120 -3.07 7.98 -3.15
CA SER A 120 -1.70 8.02 -3.68
C SER A 120 -0.76 8.66 -2.65
N ASP A 121 0.54 8.47 -2.84
CA ASP A 121 1.52 9.19 -2.02
C ASP A 121 1.35 10.70 -2.19
N VAL A 122 1.51 11.43 -1.09
CA VAL A 122 1.70 12.87 -1.11
C VAL A 122 3.06 13.15 -1.76
N SER A 123 3.12 14.18 -2.57
CA SER A 123 4.38 14.69 -3.15
C SER A 123 4.53 16.17 -2.82
N GLU A 124 5.69 16.71 -3.15
CA GLU A 124 6.03 18.12 -2.93
C GLU A 124 5.25 19.09 -3.84
N GLN A 125 4.30 18.60 -4.64
CA GLN A 125 3.61 19.40 -5.66
C GLN A 125 2.11 19.15 -5.65
N TRP A 126 1.35 20.18 -6.01
CA TRP A 126 -0.10 20.07 -6.16
C TRP A 126 -0.50 19.11 -7.27
N GLU A 127 0.00 19.32 -8.47
CA GLU A 127 -0.30 18.49 -9.65
C GLU A 127 0.67 17.31 -9.76
N PRO A 128 0.22 16.15 -10.27
CA PRO A 128 1.11 15.04 -10.57
C PRO A 128 2.22 15.46 -11.52
N ASN A 129 3.45 15.20 -11.15
CA ASN A 129 4.62 15.50 -11.93
C ASN A 129 5.66 14.39 -11.82
N PHE A 130 6.12 13.90 -12.94
CA PHE A 130 7.23 12.97 -13.00
C PHE A 130 8.32 13.53 -13.92
N SER A 131 9.46 13.89 -13.33
CA SER A 131 10.62 14.42 -14.07
C SER A 131 10.29 15.57 -15.03
N GLY A 132 9.39 16.48 -14.63
CA GLY A 132 8.95 17.62 -15.46
C GLY A 132 7.87 17.30 -16.50
N ILE A 133 7.36 16.06 -16.56
CA ILE A 133 6.32 15.67 -17.50
C ILE A 133 4.95 15.71 -16.80
N HIS A 134 4.31 16.87 -16.78
CA HIS A 134 3.00 17.07 -16.16
C HIS A 134 1.84 16.51 -16.98
N THR A 135 1.92 16.60 -18.30
CA THR A 135 0.77 16.39 -19.19
C THR A 135 0.26 14.96 -19.24
N PHE A 136 1.14 13.97 -19.12
CA PHE A 136 0.75 12.56 -19.19
C PHE A 136 0.10 12.04 -17.91
N PHE A 137 0.44 12.61 -16.75
CA PHE A 137 0.02 12.09 -15.44
C PHE A 137 -1.08 12.93 -14.79
N ARG A 138 -1.46 14.04 -15.40
CA ARG A 138 -2.41 15.01 -14.83
C ARG A 138 -3.76 14.39 -14.44
N HIS A 139 -4.20 13.39 -15.16
CA HIS A 139 -5.51 12.74 -14.94
C HIS A 139 -5.41 11.37 -14.28
N GLU A 140 -4.20 10.91 -13.95
CA GLU A 140 -3.99 9.63 -13.28
C GLU A 140 -4.23 9.78 -11.77
N PRO A 141 -5.32 9.20 -11.21
CA PRO A 141 -5.71 9.42 -9.81
C PRO A 141 -4.77 8.76 -8.81
N ASP A 142 -3.97 7.80 -9.27
CA ASP A 142 -3.06 7.04 -8.42
C ASP A 142 -1.62 7.59 -8.47
N PHE A 143 -1.39 8.67 -9.22
CA PHE A 143 -0.07 9.27 -9.30
C PHE A 143 0.19 10.20 -8.10
N PRO A 144 1.40 10.17 -7.48
CA PRO A 144 1.73 10.99 -6.32
C PRO A 144 1.49 12.48 -6.57
N SER A 145 0.67 13.10 -5.72
CA SER A 145 0.44 14.55 -5.70
C SER A 145 -0.49 14.94 -4.55
N ILE A 146 -0.41 16.17 -4.10
CA ILE A 146 -1.32 16.69 -3.06
C ILE A 146 -2.77 16.71 -3.54
N ARG A 147 -3.01 17.11 -4.79
CA ARG A 147 -4.36 17.08 -5.38
C ARG A 147 -4.98 15.69 -5.36
N ASN A 148 -4.25 14.68 -5.79
CA ASN A 148 -4.76 13.32 -5.83
C ASN A 148 -4.97 12.76 -4.41
N ALA A 149 -4.04 13.03 -3.48
CA ALA A 149 -4.19 12.65 -2.08
C ALA A 149 -5.44 13.31 -1.47
N THR A 150 -5.64 14.60 -1.68
CA THR A 150 -6.82 15.36 -1.25
C THR A 150 -8.12 14.76 -1.82
N HIS A 151 -8.17 14.54 -3.13
CA HIS A 151 -9.34 14.01 -3.82
C HIS A 151 -9.68 12.58 -3.34
N ASN A 152 -8.68 11.71 -3.22
CA ASN A 152 -8.86 10.35 -2.73
C ASN A 152 -9.33 10.34 -1.26
N SER A 153 -8.78 11.21 -0.41
CA SER A 153 -9.18 11.33 0.98
C SER A 153 -10.64 11.74 1.13
N LEU A 154 -11.09 12.71 0.34
CA LEU A 154 -12.50 13.14 0.31
C LEU A 154 -13.43 12.03 -0.16
N THR A 155 -13.11 11.40 -1.30
CA THR A 155 -13.99 10.39 -1.91
C THR A 155 -14.04 9.10 -1.10
N ARG A 156 -13.04 8.81 -0.28
CA ARG A 156 -12.91 7.62 0.57
C ARG A 156 -13.13 7.90 2.06
N ALA A 157 -13.52 9.13 2.44
CA ALA A 157 -13.78 9.50 3.82
C ALA A 157 -14.79 8.57 4.52
N PHE A 158 -15.80 8.08 3.77
CA PHE A 158 -16.82 7.18 4.30
C PHE A 158 -16.29 5.85 4.83
N MET A 159 -15.06 5.45 4.48
CA MET A 159 -14.41 4.22 4.95
C MET A 159 -13.88 4.35 6.37
N HIS A 160 -13.59 5.59 6.81
CA HIS A 160 -13.01 5.88 8.12
C HIS A 160 -13.91 5.35 9.27
N GLN A 161 -13.30 4.61 10.20
CA GLN A 161 -13.97 3.98 11.34
C GLN A 161 -15.08 2.95 11.01
N ARG A 162 -15.34 2.69 9.70
CA ARG A 162 -16.25 1.63 9.27
C ARG A 162 -15.51 0.35 8.90
N TRP A 163 -14.35 0.49 8.27
CA TRP A 163 -13.52 -0.63 7.86
C TRP A 163 -12.15 -0.62 8.53
N TRP A 164 -11.58 0.58 8.72
CA TRP A 164 -10.25 0.84 9.29
C TRP A 164 -10.12 2.33 9.66
N LEU A 165 -8.96 2.72 10.21
CA LEU A 165 -8.56 4.11 10.26
C LEU A 165 -7.97 4.50 8.90
N ASN A 166 -8.52 5.52 8.25
CA ASN A 166 -7.97 6.02 7.00
C ASN A 166 -6.56 6.60 7.23
N ASP A 167 -5.66 6.32 6.32
CA ASP A 167 -4.35 6.96 6.23
C ASP A 167 -4.31 7.80 4.94
N PRO A 168 -4.38 9.13 5.05
CA PRO A 168 -4.31 10.03 3.90
C PRO A 168 -2.87 10.28 3.44
N ASP A 169 -1.88 9.63 4.03
CA ASP A 169 -0.46 9.86 3.95
C ASP A 169 0.03 10.99 4.88
N VAL A 170 1.07 11.67 4.48
CA VAL A 170 1.83 12.63 5.29
C VAL A 170 1.42 14.06 4.96
N LEU A 171 1.42 14.91 5.98
CA LEU A 171 1.41 16.35 5.83
C LEU A 171 2.86 16.85 5.82
N LEU A 172 3.23 17.64 4.82
CA LEU A 172 4.57 18.19 4.62
C LEU A 172 4.58 19.69 4.96
N PRO A 173 4.84 20.11 6.20
CA PRO A 173 4.83 21.51 6.62
C PRO A 173 6.20 22.18 6.34
N ASP A 174 6.75 21.99 5.17
CA ASP A 174 8.02 22.57 4.75
C ASP A 174 7.77 23.84 3.92
N PRO A 175 8.20 25.02 4.41
CA PRO A 175 8.01 26.28 3.68
C PRO A 175 8.82 26.42 2.40
N ASP A 176 9.81 25.55 2.20
CA ASP A 176 10.66 25.57 1.00
C ASP A 176 10.05 24.74 -0.16
N LEU A 177 8.92 24.06 0.08
CA LEU A 177 8.24 23.33 -0.96
C LEU A 177 7.53 24.28 -1.95
N PRO A 178 7.42 23.88 -3.24
CA PRO A 178 6.76 24.67 -4.28
C PRO A 178 5.22 24.58 -4.15
N LEU A 179 4.71 24.82 -2.94
CA LEU A 179 3.29 24.80 -2.60
C LEU A 179 2.84 26.17 -2.15
N SER A 180 1.71 26.62 -2.65
CA SER A 180 1.05 27.78 -2.06
C SER A 180 0.46 27.42 -0.69
N GLU A 181 0.32 28.43 0.18
CA GLU A 181 -0.36 28.29 1.47
C GLU A 181 -1.76 27.65 1.32
N ALA A 182 -2.51 28.08 0.31
CA ALA A 182 -3.86 27.54 0.05
C ALA A 182 -3.87 26.05 -0.33
N GLU A 183 -2.85 25.56 -1.05
CA GLU A 183 -2.71 24.14 -1.40
C GLU A 183 -2.39 23.30 -0.17
N PHE A 184 -1.47 23.78 0.67
CA PHE A 184 -1.15 23.14 1.95
C PHE A 184 -2.37 23.13 2.89
N GLU A 185 -3.02 24.27 3.09
CA GLU A 185 -4.22 24.38 3.92
C GLU A 185 -5.36 23.49 3.42
N THR A 186 -5.49 23.32 2.11
CA THR A 186 -6.50 22.44 1.52
C THR A 186 -6.30 20.99 1.96
N LEU A 187 -5.08 20.44 1.86
CA LEU A 187 -4.79 19.09 2.33
C LEU A 187 -4.99 18.97 3.83
N ALA A 188 -4.45 19.92 4.61
CA ALA A 188 -4.58 19.91 6.08
C ALA A 188 -6.06 19.95 6.51
N THR A 189 -6.87 20.80 5.88
CA THR A 189 -8.30 20.91 6.15
C THR A 189 -9.03 19.61 5.81
N VAL A 190 -8.73 18.98 4.66
CA VAL A 190 -9.35 17.71 4.27
C VAL A 190 -9.00 16.62 5.27
N ILE A 191 -7.74 16.50 5.69
CA ILE A 191 -7.32 15.53 6.70
C ILE A 191 -8.09 15.78 8.01
N ALA A 192 -8.17 17.03 8.48
CA ALA A 192 -8.86 17.40 9.72
C ALA A 192 -10.36 17.08 9.67
N LEU A 193 -11.02 17.31 8.54
CA LEU A 193 -12.47 17.10 8.40
C LEU A 193 -12.85 15.65 8.12
N THR A 194 -12.01 14.89 7.42
CA THR A 194 -12.29 13.49 7.09
C THR A 194 -11.85 12.51 8.17
N GLY A 195 -11.02 12.96 9.11
CA GLY A 195 -10.41 12.12 10.13
C GLY A 195 -9.34 11.20 9.55
N GLY A 196 -8.78 10.37 10.41
CA GLY A 196 -7.78 9.38 10.02
C GLY A 196 -6.49 9.50 10.82
N LEU A 197 -5.47 8.80 10.35
CA LEU A 197 -4.11 8.93 10.86
C LEU A 197 -3.56 10.29 10.40
N LEU A 198 -2.80 10.95 11.26
CA LEU A 198 -2.05 12.15 10.91
C LEU A 198 -0.56 11.84 11.06
N LEU A 199 0.11 11.80 9.93
CA LEU A 199 1.56 11.70 9.84
C LEU A 199 2.11 13.07 9.41
N VAL A 200 3.22 13.47 9.99
CA VAL A 200 3.92 14.73 9.67
C VAL A 200 5.38 14.39 9.38
N SER A 201 5.92 14.92 8.30
CA SER A 201 7.32 14.70 7.89
C SER A 201 8.01 15.99 7.51
#